data_36fcf118003efa28cc043c57675fd2ef
#
_entry.id   36fcf118003efa28cc043c57675fd2ef
#
_cell.length_a   1.000
_cell.length_b   1.000
_cell.length_c   1.000
_cell.angle_alpha   90.00
_cell.angle_beta   90.00
_cell.angle_gamma   90.00
#
_symmetry.space_group_name_H-M   'P 1'
#
loop_
_entity.id
_entity.type
_entity.pdbx_description
1 polymer ?
#
loop_
_entity_poly.entity_id
_entity_poly.type
_entity_poly.pdbx_seq_one_letter_code
_entity_poly.pdbx_strand_id
1 'polypeptide(L)'
;NFFISIARRSNGFLYPNKILSERGILNRKGFMESYDTKKLLNFLTAVKSGINTHIVPVYSHLEYDILPDDTLLIQNPDILIVEGINVLQVNSQKGQSNKVFVSDFFDFSVYVDAKEEDIIEWYISRFESLRATAFQDPSSYFHKYANLTLEESKQMAFQIWTEINKPNLHNNILPTKYRADLILQKGSNHFVESVKVRMI
;
A
#
# COMPACT_ATOMS: atom_id res chain seq x y z
N ASN A 1 15.78 -20.68 15.19
CA ASN A 1 14.55 -20.45 14.40
C ASN A 1 14.31 -18.96 14.37
N PHE A 2 14.49 -18.33 13.20
CA PHE A 2 14.11 -16.92 12.98
C PHE A 2 12.62 -16.85 12.69
N PHE A 3 11.87 -16.05 13.45
CA PHE A 3 10.47 -15.76 13.14
C PHE A 3 10.40 -14.47 12.32
N ILE A 4 10.12 -14.60 11.02
CA ILE A 4 9.81 -13.47 10.16
C ILE A 4 8.30 -13.23 10.26
N SER A 5 7.89 -12.14 10.88
CA SER A 5 6.51 -11.68 10.82
C SER A 5 6.39 -10.64 9.71
N ILE A 6 5.66 -11.00 8.66
CA ILE A 6 5.28 -10.04 7.63
C ILE A 6 4.04 -9.32 8.15
N ALA A 7 4.16 -8.06 8.56
CA ALA A 7 2.99 -7.22 8.71
C ALA A 7 2.39 -7.04 7.32
N ARG A 8 1.42 -7.91 7.01
CA ARG A 8 0.73 -7.89 5.73
C ARG A 8 0.17 -6.50 5.51
N ARG A 9 0.74 -5.81 4.53
CA ARG A 9 0.33 -4.53 3.92
C ARG A 9 -0.12 -3.47 4.93
N SER A 10 0.42 -2.30 4.86
CA SER A 10 -0.02 -1.11 5.62
C SER A 10 -1.53 -0.82 5.47
N ASN A 11 -2.22 -1.52 4.57
CA ASN A 11 -3.66 -1.44 4.37
C ASN A 11 -4.49 -1.73 5.64
N GLY A 12 -3.99 -2.50 6.60
CA GLY A 12 -4.62 -2.67 7.92
C GLY A 12 -4.74 -1.37 8.72
N PHE A 13 -4.01 -0.34 8.33
CA PHE A 13 -4.05 0.99 8.94
C PHE A 13 -4.80 2.03 8.08
N LEU A 14 -5.54 1.61 7.06
CA LEU A 14 -6.50 2.47 6.37
C LEU A 14 -7.65 2.84 7.31
N TYR A 15 -8.22 4.02 7.12
CA TYR A 15 -9.53 4.30 7.71
C TYR A 15 -10.61 3.42 7.07
N PRO A 16 -11.61 2.95 7.86
CA PRO A 16 -12.77 2.25 7.30
C PRO A 16 -13.49 3.07 6.22
N ASN A 17 -14.11 2.38 5.27
CA ASN A 17 -14.85 3.00 4.17
C ASN A 17 -15.88 4.02 4.64
N LYS A 18 -16.55 3.76 5.77
CA LYS A 18 -17.50 4.69 6.39
C LYS A 18 -16.85 6.05 6.65
N ILE A 19 -15.68 6.05 7.31
CA ILE A 19 -14.95 7.29 7.63
C ILE A 19 -14.45 7.97 6.36
N LEU A 20 -13.94 7.20 5.39
CA LEU A 20 -13.47 7.75 4.11
C LEU A 20 -14.61 8.39 3.32
N SER A 21 -15.81 7.79 3.35
CA SER A 21 -17.02 8.33 2.72
C SER A 21 -17.50 9.62 3.39
N GLU A 22 -17.55 9.64 4.73
CA GLU A 22 -17.90 10.84 5.52
C GLU A 22 -16.93 12.01 5.24
N ARG A 23 -15.67 11.71 4.96
CA ARG A 23 -14.63 12.70 4.58
C ARG A 23 -14.64 13.04 3.08
N GLY A 24 -15.43 12.37 2.25
CA GLY A 24 -15.47 12.59 0.79
C GLY A 24 -14.20 12.13 0.06
N ILE A 25 -13.40 11.22 0.65
CA ILE A 25 -12.12 10.77 0.11
C ILE A 25 -12.03 9.27 -0.15
N LEU A 26 -13.16 8.58 -0.27
CA LEU A 26 -13.16 7.13 -0.54
C LEU A 26 -12.44 6.76 -1.85
N ASN A 27 -12.59 7.60 -2.89
CA ASN A 27 -11.90 7.46 -4.17
C ASN A 27 -10.38 7.71 -4.09
N ARG A 28 -9.90 8.27 -2.97
CA ARG A 28 -8.49 8.50 -2.69
C ARG A 28 -7.88 7.44 -1.75
N LYS A 29 -8.51 6.30 -1.66
CA LYS A 29 -7.98 5.16 -0.90
C LYS A 29 -6.63 4.72 -1.47
N GLY A 30 -5.61 4.64 -0.61
CA GLY A 30 -4.22 4.46 -1.02
C GLY A 30 -3.38 5.74 -1.01
N PHE A 31 -4.01 6.92 -0.91
CA PHE A 31 -3.28 8.17 -0.61
C PHE A 31 -3.01 8.30 0.89
N MET A 32 -2.04 9.13 1.27
CA MET A 32 -1.62 9.30 2.66
C MET A 32 -2.77 9.64 3.62
N GLU A 33 -3.68 10.51 3.19
CA GLU A 33 -4.84 10.95 3.98
C GLU A 33 -5.88 9.86 4.24
N SER A 34 -5.81 8.74 3.50
CA SER A 34 -6.69 7.59 3.72
C SER A 34 -6.21 6.65 4.84
N TYR A 35 -5.01 6.89 5.39
CA TYR A 35 -4.42 6.07 6.44
C TYR A 35 -4.55 6.72 7.82
N ASP A 36 -4.81 5.91 8.85
CA ASP A 36 -4.62 6.27 10.24
C ASP A 36 -3.13 6.18 10.59
N THR A 37 -2.40 7.21 10.15
CA THR A 37 -0.94 7.29 10.37
C THR A 37 -0.60 7.30 11.86
N LYS A 38 -1.46 7.85 12.72
CA LYS A 38 -1.25 7.84 14.17
C LYS A 38 -1.27 6.42 14.73
N LYS A 39 -2.24 5.61 14.30
CA LYS A 39 -2.35 4.20 14.69
C LYS A 39 -1.14 3.40 14.22
N LEU A 40 -0.68 3.63 12.97
CA LEU A 40 0.52 2.99 12.44
C LEU A 40 1.78 3.39 13.22
N LEU A 41 1.96 4.67 13.52
CA LEU A 41 3.10 5.16 14.32
C LEU A 41 3.10 4.58 15.74
N ASN A 42 1.94 4.52 16.39
CA ASN A 42 1.80 3.90 17.72
C ASN A 42 2.20 2.42 17.69
N PHE A 43 1.77 1.68 16.65
CA PHE A 43 2.16 0.29 16.44
C PHE A 43 3.69 0.15 16.30
N LEU A 44 4.32 0.94 15.42
CA LEU A 44 5.77 0.90 15.21
C LEU A 44 6.55 1.29 16.47
N THR A 45 6.07 2.29 17.21
CA THR A 45 6.65 2.69 18.48
C THR A 45 6.62 1.53 19.48
N ALA A 46 5.49 0.84 19.59
CA ALA A 46 5.33 -0.30 20.48
C ALA A 46 6.28 -1.45 20.11
N VAL A 47 6.41 -1.77 18.82
CA VAL A 47 7.37 -2.76 18.32
C VAL A 47 8.81 -2.38 18.70
N LYS A 48 9.23 -1.15 18.43
CA LYS A 48 10.59 -0.66 18.75
C LYS A 48 10.87 -0.57 20.26
N SER A 49 9.81 -0.44 21.07
CA SER A 49 9.93 -0.45 22.53
C SER A 49 10.03 -1.86 23.13
N GLY A 50 10.06 -2.90 22.32
CA GLY A 50 10.19 -4.30 22.77
C GLY A 50 8.91 -4.88 23.36
N ILE A 51 7.74 -4.31 23.06
CA ILE A 51 6.45 -4.94 23.39
C ILE A 51 6.30 -6.18 22.54
N ASN A 52 6.07 -7.32 23.18
CA ASN A 52 6.16 -8.63 22.55
C ASN A 52 4.90 -9.04 21.76
N THR A 53 3.77 -8.38 21.97
CA THR A 53 2.49 -8.79 21.38
C THR A 53 1.75 -7.58 20.83
N HIS A 54 1.35 -7.69 19.57
CA HIS A 54 0.64 -6.63 18.87
C HIS A 54 -0.58 -7.19 18.14
N ILE A 55 -1.67 -6.43 18.17
CA ILE A 55 -2.89 -6.72 17.43
C ILE A 55 -3.01 -5.72 16.29
N VAL A 56 -3.06 -6.21 15.06
CA VAL A 56 -3.13 -5.39 13.84
C VAL A 56 -4.45 -5.69 13.12
N PRO A 57 -5.18 -4.67 12.65
CA PRO A 57 -6.41 -4.89 11.88
C PRO A 57 -6.14 -5.62 10.57
N VAL A 58 -7.10 -6.42 10.15
CA VAL A 58 -7.09 -7.12 8.86
C VAL A 58 -7.85 -6.29 7.81
N TYR A 59 -7.29 -6.20 6.63
CA TYR A 59 -7.92 -5.59 5.47
C TYR A 59 -8.37 -6.67 4.48
N SER A 60 -9.62 -6.61 4.06
CA SER A 60 -10.19 -7.47 3.02
C SER A 60 -10.14 -6.78 1.66
N HIS A 61 -9.49 -7.41 0.69
CA HIS A 61 -9.55 -6.96 -0.70
C HIS A 61 -10.90 -7.26 -1.36
N LEU A 62 -11.61 -8.28 -0.87
CA LEU A 62 -12.95 -8.64 -1.34
C LEU A 62 -13.96 -7.56 -0.96
N GLU A 63 -13.99 -7.21 0.32
CA GLU A 63 -14.87 -6.16 0.84
C GLU A 63 -14.36 -4.75 0.59
N TYR A 64 -13.09 -4.64 0.17
CA TYR A 64 -12.41 -3.37 0.00
C TYR A 64 -12.44 -2.51 1.27
N ASP A 65 -12.37 -3.16 2.46
CA ASP A 65 -12.45 -2.48 3.75
C ASP A 65 -11.63 -3.19 4.84
N ILE A 66 -11.51 -2.51 5.99
CA ILE A 66 -11.02 -3.10 7.23
C ILE A 66 -12.12 -4.01 7.79
N LEU A 67 -11.74 -5.23 8.16
CA LEU A 67 -12.64 -6.17 8.83
C LEU A 67 -12.74 -5.81 10.32
N PRO A 68 -13.93 -5.45 10.83
CA PRO A 68 -14.06 -4.94 12.20
C PRO A 68 -13.73 -5.99 13.27
N ASP A 69 -14.03 -7.27 12.98
CA ASP A 69 -13.93 -8.37 13.93
C ASP A 69 -12.66 -9.23 13.70
N ASP A 70 -11.91 -8.96 12.63
CA ASP A 70 -10.70 -9.71 12.30
C ASP A 70 -9.44 -8.93 12.68
N THR A 71 -8.56 -9.65 13.38
CA THR A 71 -7.26 -9.10 13.76
C THR A 71 -6.14 -10.10 13.54
N LEU A 72 -4.96 -9.59 13.25
CA LEU A 72 -3.74 -10.37 13.17
C LEU A 72 -2.94 -10.17 14.45
N LEU A 73 -2.62 -11.28 15.12
CA LEU A 73 -1.73 -11.29 16.26
C LEU A 73 -0.27 -11.44 15.78
N ILE A 74 0.58 -10.49 16.16
CA ILE A 74 2.03 -10.53 15.92
C ILE A 74 2.72 -10.71 17.26
N GLN A 75 3.53 -11.78 17.38
CA GLN A 75 4.21 -12.10 18.63
C GLN A 75 5.71 -12.25 18.38
N ASN A 76 6.52 -11.53 19.18
CA ASN A 76 7.98 -11.61 19.21
C ASN A 76 8.65 -11.71 17.82
N PRO A 77 8.41 -10.78 16.90
CA PRO A 77 9.03 -10.87 15.59
C PRO A 77 10.52 -10.52 15.67
N ASP A 78 11.38 -11.39 15.15
CA ASP A 78 12.82 -11.07 14.96
C ASP A 78 12.99 -10.06 13.81
N ILE A 79 12.17 -10.19 12.77
CA ILE A 79 12.11 -9.29 11.62
C ILE A 79 10.65 -8.95 11.35
N LEU A 80 10.34 -7.66 11.29
CA LEU A 80 9.05 -7.14 10.88
C LEU A 80 9.16 -6.46 9.51
N ILE A 81 8.46 -7.00 8.51
CA ILE A 81 8.36 -6.37 7.19
C ILE A 81 7.06 -5.58 7.11
N VAL A 82 7.17 -4.27 6.88
CA VAL A 82 6.04 -3.37 6.66
C VAL A 82 5.99 -3.01 5.17
N GLU A 83 4.96 -3.49 4.48
CA GLU A 83 4.74 -3.23 3.05
C GLU A 83 3.67 -2.14 2.88
N GLY A 84 3.94 -1.16 2.01
CA GLY A 84 2.95 -0.17 1.63
C GLY A 84 3.52 0.95 0.76
N ILE A 85 2.69 1.48 -0.12
CA ILE A 85 3.10 2.56 -1.05
C ILE A 85 3.38 3.89 -0.34
N ASN A 86 2.94 4.05 0.91
CA ASN A 86 3.05 5.30 1.67
C ASN A 86 4.13 5.26 2.76
N VAL A 87 4.79 4.12 2.97
CA VAL A 87 5.67 3.92 4.15
C VAL A 87 6.93 4.79 4.11
N LEU A 88 7.36 5.26 2.94
CA LEU A 88 8.49 6.18 2.78
C LEU A 88 8.07 7.64 2.62
N GLN A 89 6.76 7.94 2.62
CA GLN A 89 6.28 9.30 2.44
C GLN A 89 6.57 10.19 3.66
N VAL A 90 6.92 11.43 3.36
CA VAL A 90 7.11 12.49 4.35
C VAL A 90 6.10 13.60 4.03
N ASN A 91 5.25 13.93 4.99
CA ASN A 91 4.30 15.04 4.84
C ASN A 91 5.07 16.35 5.03
N SER A 92 5.47 16.98 3.95
CA SER A 92 6.08 18.31 3.98
C SER A 92 5.01 19.42 3.97
N GLN A 93 4.15 19.45 5.00
CA GLN A 93 3.41 20.69 5.24
C GLN A 93 4.41 21.71 5.80
N LYS A 94 4.60 22.81 5.06
CA LYS A 94 5.46 23.94 5.47
C LYS A 94 5.12 24.35 6.89
N GLY A 95 6.08 24.31 7.80
CA GLY A 95 5.97 24.88 9.15
C GLY A 95 5.92 23.90 10.33
N GLN A 96 6.08 22.59 10.13
CA GLN A 96 6.17 21.62 11.24
C GLN A 96 7.52 20.89 11.21
N SER A 97 8.49 21.40 11.96
CA SER A 97 9.86 20.89 12.01
C SER A 97 10.08 19.64 12.84
N ASN A 98 9.05 19.10 13.54
CA ASN A 98 9.21 17.99 14.49
C ASN A 98 8.18 16.86 14.22
N LYS A 99 7.97 16.47 12.98
CA LYS A 99 7.13 15.31 12.68
C LYS A 99 7.97 14.04 12.58
N VAL A 100 7.55 13.01 13.31
CA VAL A 100 8.04 11.64 13.16
C VAL A 100 7.31 11.01 11.97
N PHE A 101 8.06 10.39 11.07
CA PHE A 101 7.54 9.71 9.90
C PHE A 101 7.58 8.20 10.08
N VAL A 102 6.77 7.47 9.34
CA VAL A 102 6.76 6.00 9.36
C VAL A 102 8.14 5.44 9.02
N SER A 103 8.82 6.05 8.05
CA SER A 103 10.17 5.66 7.63
C SER A 103 11.25 5.82 8.72
N ASP A 104 11.03 6.64 9.75
CA ASP A 104 12.02 6.85 10.83
C ASP A 104 12.12 5.63 11.76
N PHE A 105 11.16 4.71 11.68
CA PHE A 105 11.15 3.46 12.44
C PHE A 105 11.85 2.29 11.72
N PHE A 106 12.24 2.44 10.46
CA PHE A 106 12.83 1.36 9.70
C PHE A 106 14.33 1.28 9.89
N ASP A 107 14.84 0.07 10.11
CA ASP A 107 16.28 -0.21 10.13
C ASP A 107 16.83 -0.33 8.70
N PHE A 108 15.95 -0.71 7.76
CA PHE A 108 16.28 -0.84 6.35
C PHE A 108 15.03 -0.66 5.48
N SER A 109 15.18 -0.01 4.34
CA SER A 109 14.07 0.30 3.44
C SER A 109 14.38 -0.09 1.99
N VAL A 110 13.37 -0.65 1.32
CA VAL A 110 13.44 -1.09 -0.08
C VAL A 110 12.38 -0.38 -0.90
N TYR A 111 12.78 0.23 -2.00
CA TYR A 111 11.87 0.75 -3.01
C TYR A 111 11.88 -0.18 -4.24
N VAL A 112 10.72 -0.67 -4.63
CA VAL A 112 10.55 -1.42 -5.88
C VAL A 112 10.17 -0.45 -6.97
N ASP A 113 11.08 -0.24 -7.92
CA ASP A 113 10.93 0.67 -9.04
C ASP A 113 10.59 -0.10 -10.32
N ALA A 114 9.84 0.52 -11.22
CA ALA A 114 9.58 0.00 -12.55
C ALA A 114 9.29 1.16 -13.51
N LYS A 115 9.35 0.91 -14.81
CA LYS A 115 8.91 1.88 -15.81
C LYS A 115 7.40 2.07 -15.71
N GLU A 116 6.95 3.31 -15.91
CA GLU A 116 5.51 3.63 -15.82
C GLU A 116 4.68 2.81 -16.81
N GLU A 117 5.20 2.60 -18.02
CA GLU A 117 4.54 1.80 -19.06
C GLU A 117 4.29 0.36 -18.58
N ASP A 118 5.29 -0.26 -17.95
CA ASP A 118 5.15 -1.61 -17.39
C ASP A 118 4.12 -1.65 -16.24
N ILE A 119 4.12 -0.62 -15.38
CA ILE A 119 3.17 -0.54 -14.26
C ILE A 119 1.72 -0.42 -14.80
N ILE A 120 1.50 0.39 -15.84
CA ILE A 120 0.19 0.54 -16.48
C ILE A 120 -0.27 -0.80 -17.06
N GLU A 121 0.59 -1.49 -17.80
CA GLU A 121 0.28 -2.76 -18.42
C GLU A 121 -0.08 -3.82 -17.36
N TRP A 122 0.72 -3.92 -16.29
CA TRP A 122 0.42 -4.84 -15.19
C TRP A 122 -0.88 -4.48 -14.47
N TYR A 123 -1.17 -3.20 -14.30
CA TYR A 123 -2.40 -2.75 -13.65
C TYR A 123 -3.63 -3.15 -14.46
N ILE A 124 -3.62 -2.89 -15.78
CA ILE A 124 -4.70 -3.25 -16.69
C ILE A 124 -4.88 -4.78 -16.72
N SER A 125 -3.80 -5.53 -16.93
CA SER A 125 -3.82 -7.01 -16.94
C SER A 125 -4.37 -7.59 -15.64
N ARG A 126 -3.96 -7.03 -14.50
CA ARG A 126 -4.48 -7.43 -13.19
C ARG A 126 -5.97 -7.12 -13.05
N PHE A 127 -6.42 -5.96 -13.50
CA PHE A 127 -7.84 -5.58 -13.45
C PHE A 127 -8.67 -6.56 -14.27
N GLU A 128 -8.22 -6.93 -15.48
CA GLU A 128 -8.87 -7.94 -16.33
C GLU A 128 -8.94 -9.32 -15.66
N SER A 129 -7.82 -9.75 -15.07
CA SER A 129 -7.78 -11.01 -14.33
C SER A 129 -8.77 -11.02 -13.15
N LEU A 130 -8.82 -9.92 -12.38
CA LEU A 130 -9.75 -9.79 -11.26
C LEU A 130 -11.21 -9.73 -11.74
N ARG A 131 -11.50 -9.07 -12.87
CA ARG A 131 -12.81 -9.06 -13.49
C ARG A 131 -13.28 -10.47 -13.83
N ALA A 132 -12.38 -11.30 -14.36
CA ALA A 132 -12.69 -12.68 -14.71
C ALA A 132 -12.79 -13.63 -13.49
N THR A 133 -12.37 -13.21 -12.32
CA THR A 133 -12.28 -14.04 -11.11
C THR A 133 -12.97 -13.40 -9.90
N ALA A 134 -12.23 -12.67 -9.09
CA ALA A 134 -12.71 -12.12 -7.79
C ALA A 134 -13.89 -11.15 -7.93
N PHE A 135 -14.02 -10.42 -9.03
CA PHE A 135 -15.17 -9.52 -9.23
C PHE A 135 -16.45 -10.28 -9.59
N GLN A 136 -16.36 -11.56 -9.96
CA GLN A 136 -17.52 -12.41 -10.19
C GLN A 136 -18.25 -12.80 -8.90
N ASP A 137 -17.57 -12.71 -7.75
CA ASP A 137 -18.19 -12.95 -6.45
C ASP A 137 -19.21 -11.83 -6.15
N PRO A 138 -20.50 -12.17 -5.92
CA PRO A 138 -21.52 -11.18 -5.59
C PRO A 138 -21.22 -10.36 -4.32
N SER A 139 -20.43 -10.89 -3.39
CA SER A 139 -20.01 -10.20 -2.18
C SER A 139 -18.86 -9.21 -2.41
N SER A 140 -18.24 -9.25 -3.60
CA SER A 140 -17.12 -8.36 -3.91
C SER A 140 -17.58 -6.91 -4.04
N TYR A 141 -16.89 -5.99 -3.37
CA TYR A 141 -17.05 -4.54 -3.56
C TYR A 141 -16.97 -4.14 -5.04
N PHE A 142 -16.17 -4.87 -5.82
CA PHE A 142 -15.94 -4.63 -7.23
C PHE A 142 -16.85 -5.44 -8.17
N HIS A 143 -17.85 -6.14 -7.62
CA HIS A 143 -18.82 -6.92 -8.43
C HIS A 143 -19.49 -6.07 -9.53
N LYS A 144 -19.65 -4.78 -9.31
CA LYS A 144 -20.16 -3.82 -10.32
C LYS A 144 -19.39 -3.83 -11.65
N TYR A 145 -18.15 -4.33 -11.68
CA TYR A 145 -17.31 -4.45 -12.86
C TYR A 145 -17.35 -5.86 -13.48
N ALA A 146 -18.04 -6.80 -12.87
CA ALA A 146 -18.09 -8.21 -13.31
C ALA A 146 -18.58 -8.40 -14.76
N ASN A 147 -19.56 -7.59 -15.16
CA ASN A 147 -20.23 -7.71 -16.46
C ASN A 147 -19.64 -6.81 -17.57
N LEU A 148 -18.55 -6.09 -17.30
CA LEU A 148 -17.88 -5.32 -18.33
C LEU A 148 -17.32 -6.24 -19.41
N THR A 149 -17.43 -5.82 -20.67
CA THR A 149 -16.69 -6.45 -21.77
C THR A 149 -15.20 -6.27 -21.57
N LEU A 150 -14.38 -6.98 -22.32
CA LEU A 150 -12.92 -6.84 -22.25
C LEU A 150 -12.48 -5.41 -22.56
N GLU A 151 -13.06 -4.78 -23.56
CA GLU A 151 -12.73 -3.41 -23.96
C GLU A 151 -13.15 -2.39 -22.91
N GLU A 152 -14.38 -2.48 -22.39
CA GLU A 152 -14.86 -1.62 -21.30
C GLU A 152 -14.00 -1.78 -20.03
N SER A 153 -13.54 -3.01 -19.76
CA SER A 153 -12.65 -3.31 -18.63
C SER A 153 -11.31 -2.58 -18.76
N LYS A 154 -10.70 -2.60 -19.95
CA LYS A 154 -9.46 -1.88 -20.25
C LYS A 154 -9.63 -0.37 -20.10
N GLN A 155 -10.70 0.16 -20.68
CA GLN A 155 -11.00 1.59 -20.60
C GLN A 155 -11.21 2.03 -19.15
N MET A 156 -11.97 1.26 -18.37
CA MET A 156 -12.19 1.52 -16.94
C MET A 156 -10.88 1.47 -16.14
N ALA A 157 -10.07 0.44 -16.36
CA ALA A 157 -8.78 0.31 -15.68
C ALA A 157 -7.86 1.50 -16.03
N PHE A 158 -7.79 1.89 -17.30
CA PHE A 158 -7.00 3.02 -17.75
C PHE A 158 -7.51 4.35 -17.18
N GLN A 159 -8.83 4.53 -17.07
CA GLN A 159 -9.42 5.71 -16.44
C GLN A 159 -9.02 5.80 -14.95
N ILE A 160 -9.18 4.72 -14.18
CA ILE A 160 -8.79 4.66 -12.77
C ILE A 160 -7.28 4.93 -12.62
N TRP A 161 -6.48 4.38 -13.51
CA TRP A 161 -5.05 4.67 -13.53
C TRP A 161 -4.79 6.17 -13.68
N THR A 162 -5.38 6.78 -14.68
CA THR A 162 -5.13 8.19 -15.05
C THR A 162 -5.64 9.15 -13.97
N GLU A 163 -6.80 8.88 -13.39
CA GLU A 163 -7.44 9.79 -12.44
C GLU A 163 -6.93 9.61 -11.00
N ILE A 164 -6.47 8.40 -10.63
CA ILE A 164 -6.16 8.06 -9.24
C ILE A 164 -4.71 7.60 -9.08
N ASN A 165 -4.32 6.51 -9.78
CA ASN A 165 -3.03 5.86 -9.50
C ASN A 165 -1.85 6.68 -10.00
N LYS A 166 -1.93 7.24 -11.20
CA LYS A 166 -0.87 8.08 -11.79
C LYS A 166 -0.61 9.34 -10.96
N PRO A 167 -1.61 10.15 -10.55
CA PRO A 167 -1.38 11.28 -9.65
C PRO A 167 -0.75 10.86 -8.32
N ASN A 168 -1.16 9.72 -7.74
CA ASN A 168 -0.56 9.22 -6.50
C ASN A 168 0.89 8.80 -6.72
N LEU A 169 1.17 8.09 -7.82
CA LEU A 169 2.53 7.70 -8.19
C LEU A 169 3.45 8.93 -8.30
N HIS A 170 3.07 9.90 -9.10
CA HIS A 170 3.92 11.06 -9.40
C HIS A 170 4.07 12.02 -8.22
N ASN A 171 2.99 12.30 -7.49
CA ASN A 171 3.00 13.33 -6.45
C ASN A 171 3.47 12.78 -5.10
N ASN A 172 3.28 11.48 -4.83
CA ASN A 172 3.45 10.94 -3.49
C ASN A 172 4.46 9.80 -3.40
N ILE A 173 4.56 8.93 -4.43
CA ILE A 173 5.37 7.71 -4.35
C ILE A 173 6.76 7.92 -4.97
N LEU A 174 6.83 8.35 -6.23
CA LEU A 174 8.10 8.59 -6.94
C LEU A 174 9.04 9.53 -6.20
N PRO A 175 8.59 10.64 -5.59
CA PRO A 175 9.49 11.53 -4.84
C PRO A 175 10.18 10.85 -3.65
N THR A 176 9.67 9.72 -3.17
CA THR A 176 10.25 8.99 -2.02
C THR A 176 11.33 7.98 -2.41
N LYS A 177 11.48 7.69 -3.69
CA LYS A 177 12.40 6.68 -4.23
C LYS A 177 13.81 6.78 -3.67
N TYR A 178 14.36 7.99 -3.63
CA TYR A 178 15.73 8.24 -3.18
C TYR A 178 15.89 8.28 -1.65
N ARG A 179 14.82 8.05 -0.92
CA ARG A 179 14.85 7.88 0.54
C ARG A 179 15.13 6.42 0.95
N ALA A 180 14.90 5.48 0.04
CA ALA A 180 15.16 4.07 0.27
C ALA A 180 16.66 3.78 0.36
N ASP A 181 17.02 2.80 1.19
CA ASP A 181 18.39 2.29 1.29
C ASP A 181 18.74 1.40 0.09
N LEU A 182 17.73 0.73 -0.46
CA LEU A 182 17.83 -0.14 -1.62
C LEU A 182 16.74 0.17 -2.65
N ILE A 183 17.12 0.25 -3.92
CA ILE A 183 16.16 0.36 -5.04
C ILE A 183 16.30 -0.90 -5.89
N LEU A 184 15.21 -1.66 -6.02
CA LEU A 184 15.10 -2.80 -6.92
C LEU A 184 14.41 -2.35 -8.21
N GLN A 185 15.14 -2.33 -9.32
CA GLN A 185 14.56 -2.05 -10.63
C GLN A 185 13.94 -3.32 -11.19
N LYS A 186 12.63 -3.31 -11.35
CA LYS A 186 11.84 -4.41 -11.90
C LYS A 186 11.60 -4.19 -13.39
N GLY A 187 11.86 -5.21 -14.20
CA GLY A 187 11.57 -5.22 -15.63
C GLY A 187 10.15 -5.66 -15.96
N SER A 188 9.78 -5.56 -17.24
CA SER A 188 8.46 -5.93 -17.76
C SER A 188 8.05 -7.38 -17.45
N ASN A 189 9.01 -8.30 -17.40
CA ASN A 189 8.84 -9.73 -17.06
C ASN A 189 8.75 -10.00 -15.55
N HIS A 190 8.64 -8.98 -14.72
CA HIS A 190 8.61 -9.04 -13.25
C HIS A 190 9.91 -9.43 -12.55
N PHE A 191 11.01 -9.69 -13.26
CA PHE A 191 12.30 -9.96 -12.63
C PHE A 191 13.03 -8.67 -12.25
N VAL A 192 13.91 -8.77 -11.26
CA VAL A 192 14.80 -7.66 -10.89
C VAL A 192 15.95 -7.59 -11.90
N GLU A 193 16.06 -6.46 -12.60
CA GLU A 193 17.09 -6.20 -13.62
C GLU A 193 18.32 -5.50 -13.03
N SER A 194 18.11 -4.68 -12.02
CA SER A 194 19.20 -4.01 -11.33
C SER A 194 18.88 -3.69 -9.88
N VAL A 195 19.93 -3.56 -9.09
CA VAL A 195 19.87 -3.22 -7.66
C VAL A 195 20.77 -2.02 -7.43
N LYS A 196 20.22 -0.96 -6.79
CA LYS A 196 20.99 0.23 -6.41
C LYS A 196 20.96 0.36 -4.90
N VAL A 197 22.12 0.42 -4.29
CA VAL A 197 22.27 0.63 -2.84
C VAL A 197 22.67 2.07 -2.60
N ARG A 198 22.04 2.71 -1.64
CA ARG A 198 22.46 4.04 -1.18
C ARG A 198 23.77 3.90 -0.39
N MET A 199 24.80 4.54 -0.90
CA MET A 199 26.04 4.68 -0.13
C MET A 199 25.85 5.78 0.94
N ILE A 200 26.16 5.48 2.17
CA ILE A 200 26.13 6.40 3.32
C ILE A 200 27.45 7.16 3.34
#